data_3b0f1ba3c0170296edcdff39344a9123
#
_entry.id   3b0f1ba3c0170296edcdff39344a9123
#
_cell.length_a   1.000
_cell.length_b   1.000
_cell.length_c   1.000
_cell.angle_alpha   90.00
_cell.angle_beta   90.00
_cell.angle_gamma   90.00
#
_symmetry.space_group_name_H-M   'P 1'
#
loop_
_entity.id
_entity.type
_entity.pdbx_description
1 polymer ?
#
loop_
_entity_poly.entity_id
_entity_poly.type
_entity_poly.pdbx_seq_one_letter_code
_entity_poly.pdbx_strand_id
1 'polypeptide(L)'
;MTDADIARQVADNPDAGAILPDGAAAAARVRFVRKKTGLSQPDFAVRFGIPVGTLRDWEQGRTTPDAPARAYLRVIEREPDAAIRALAAV
;
A
#
# COMPACT_ATOMS: atom_id res chain seq x y z
N MET A 1 -10.20 9.45 15.68
CA MET A 1 -10.57 9.61 15.11
C MET A 1 -10.87 9.24 15.06
N THR A 2 -11.13 8.97 15.26
CA THR A 2 -11.72 8.79 15.15
C THR A 2 -12.15 8.42 14.47
N ASP A 3 -12.44 7.84 14.48
CA ASP A 3 -13.00 7.80 13.63
C ASP A 3 -13.73 8.64 13.38
N ALA A 4 -14.07 8.91 14.52
CA ALA A 4 -14.95 9.86 14.01
C ALA A 4 -14.28 10.89 13.27
N ASP A 5 -13.17 11.29 13.67
CA ASP A 5 -12.48 12.23 12.91
C ASP A 5 -12.05 11.74 11.63
N ILE A 6 -11.58 10.56 11.57
CA ILE A 6 -11.23 10.00 10.32
C ILE A 6 -12.44 9.87 9.48
N ALA A 7 -13.49 9.43 10.06
CA ALA A 7 -14.69 9.28 9.29
C ALA A 7 -15.19 10.61 8.81
N ARG A 8 -15.00 11.64 9.59
CA ARG A 8 -15.47 12.89 9.18
C ARG A 8 -14.66 13.50 8.11
N GLN A 9 -13.37 13.32 8.17
CA GLN A 9 -12.57 13.76 7.10
C GLN A 9 -12.93 13.10 5.84
N VAL A 10 -13.19 11.85 5.95
CA VAL A 10 -13.56 11.10 4.80
C VAL A 10 -14.91 11.54 4.30
N ALA A 11 -15.73 12.00 5.18
CA ALA A 11 -17.06 12.39 4.79
C ALA A 11 -17.10 13.57 3.85
N ASP A 12 -16.04 14.32 3.78
CA ASP A 12 -15.98 15.38 2.82
C ASP A 12 -15.87 14.86 1.42
N ASN A 13 -15.55 13.60 1.29
CA ASN A 13 -15.32 12.98 0.01
C ASN A 13 -16.43 12.01 -0.23
N PRO A 14 -17.16 12.14 -1.32
CA PRO A 14 -18.24 11.18 -1.57
C PRO A 14 -17.76 9.76 -1.64
N ASP A 15 -16.49 9.58 -1.88
CA ASP A 15 -15.96 8.23 -1.91
C ASP A 15 -15.54 7.75 -0.56
N ALA A 16 -15.87 8.48 0.46
CA ALA A 16 -15.47 8.10 1.79
C ALA A 16 -15.89 6.70 2.12
N GLY A 17 -17.05 6.31 1.67
CA GLY A 17 -17.53 4.98 1.95
C GLY A 17 -16.69 3.88 1.33
N ALA A 18 -15.89 4.21 0.34
CA ALA A 18 -15.05 3.22 -0.30
C ALA A 18 -13.74 3.01 0.45
N ILE A 19 -13.44 3.85 1.41
CA ILE A 19 -12.21 3.73 2.18
C ILE A 19 -12.51 2.99 3.46
N LEU A 20 -11.82 1.89 3.68
CA LEU A 20 -12.03 1.06 4.85
C LEU A 20 -11.63 1.82 6.11
N PRO A 21 -12.22 1.47 7.26
CA PRO A 21 -11.86 2.14 8.50
C PRO A 21 -10.36 2.17 8.76
N ASP A 22 -9.66 1.09 8.45
CA ASP A 22 -8.23 1.04 8.62
C ASP A 22 -7.50 1.43 7.36
N GLY A 23 -8.23 1.80 6.31
CA GLY A 23 -7.64 1.97 4.99
C GLY A 23 -6.72 3.15 4.92
N ALA A 24 -7.03 4.22 5.64
CA ALA A 24 -6.21 5.42 5.54
C ALA A 24 -4.80 5.18 6.07
N ALA A 25 -4.70 4.50 7.20
CA ALA A 25 -3.39 4.22 7.79
C ALA A 25 -2.63 3.20 6.93
N ALA A 26 -3.32 2.16 6.49
CA ALA A 26 -2.68 1.16 5.65
C ALA A 26 -2.25 1.77 4.32
N ALA A 27 -3.09 2.61 3.72
CA ALA A 27 -2.76 3.25 2.47
C ALA A 27 -1.53 4.14 2.62
N ALA A 28 -1.48 4.90 3.70
CA ALA A 28 -0.33 5.77 3.94
C ALA A 28 0.94 4.94 4.09
N ARG A 29 0.85 3.80 4.76
CA ARG A 29 1.99 2.93 4.95
C ARG A 29 2.49 2.38 3.61
N VAL A 30 1.59 1.94 2.76
CA VAL A 30 1.98 1.40 1.46
C VAL A 30 2.64 2.50 0.63
N ARG A 31 2.06 3.68 0.61
CA ARG A 31 2.66 4.80 -0.12
C ARG A 31 4.04 5.14 0.42
N PHE A 32 4.21 5.10 1.73
CA PHE A 32 5.50 5.38 2.35
C PHE A 32 6.55 4.36 1.88
N VAL A 33 6.21 3.09 1.90
CA VAL A 33 7.14 2.04 1.47
C VAL A 33 7.53 2.26 0.01
N ARG A 34 6.54 2.53 -0.85
CA ARG A 34 6.86 2.74 -2.25
C ARG A 34 7.73 3.98 -2.46
N LYS A 35 7.37 5.07 -1.81
CA LYS A 35 8.14 6.31 -2.00
C LYS A 35 9.55 6.19 -1.50
N LYS A 36 9.75 5.37 -0.49
CA LYS A 36 11.09 5.13 0.01
C LYS A 36 11.97 4.45 -1.05
N THR A 37 11.37 3.67 -1.95
CA THR A 37 12.12 3.05 -3.03
C THR A 37 12.37 3.99 -4.19
N GLY A 38 11.63 5.10 -4.27
CA GLY A 38 11.77 6.02 -5.38
C GLY A 38 11.08 5.57 -6.67
N LEU A 39 10.29 4.51 -6.61
CA LEU A 39 9.68 3.95 -7.80
C LEU A 39 8.25 4.44 -7.98
N SER A 40 7.82 4.52 -9.25
CA SER A 40 6.43 4.79 -9.56
C SER A 40 5.57 3.58 -9.23
N GLN A 41 4.25 3.74 -9.28
CA GLN A 41 3.38 2.61 -9.03
C GLN A 41 3.62 1.45 -10.01
N PRO A 42 3.67 1.70 -11.33
CA PRO A 42 3.93 0.59 -12.25
C PRO A 42 5.29 -0.05 -12.03
N ASP A 43 6.31 0.76 -11.81
CA ASP A 43 7.66 0.20 -11.62
C ASP A 43 7.76 -0.59 -10.33
N PHE A 44 7.16 -0.08 -9.26
CA PHE A 44 7.15 -0.80 -7.99
C PHE A 44 6.43 -2.14 -8.14
N ALA A 45 5.28 -2.11 -8.81
CA ALA A 45 4.49 -3.31 -9.00
C ALA A 45 5.27 -4.37 -9.77
N VAL A 46 5.94 -3.97 -10.84
CA VAL A 46 6.70 -4.91 -11.63
C VAL A 46 7.89 -5.46 -10.85
N ARG A 47 8.62 -4.58 -10.18
CA ARG A 47 9.84 -5.00 -9.50
C ARG A 47 9.56 -5.94 -8.34
N PHE A 48 8.45 -5.72 -7.65
CA PHE A 48 8.14 -6.50 -6.46
C PHE A 48 7.05 -7.53 -6.68
N GLY A 49 6.62 -7.70 -7.94
CA GLY A 49 5.68 -8.78 -8.25
C GLY A 49 4.29 -8.58 -7.69
N ILE A 50 3.85 -7.34 -7.57
CA ILE A 50 2.52 -7.03 -7.06
C ILE A 50 1.69 -6.52 -8.24
N PRO A 51 0.47 -7.02 -8.44
CA PRO A 51 -0.36 -6.48 -9.51
C PRO A 51 -0.59 -4.99 -9.28
N VAL A 52 -0.43 -4.20 -10.34
CA VAL A 52 -0.51 -2.75 -10.17
C VAL A 52 -1.89 -2.32 -9.69
N GLY A 53 -2.94 -3.01 -10.11
CA GLY A 53 -4.28 -2.70 -9.62
C GLY A 53 -4.41 -2.92 -8.13
N THR A 54 -3.80 -3.99 -7.63
CA THR A 54 -3.79 -4.26 -6.20
C THR A 54 -3.04 -3.16 -5.45
N LEU A 55 -1.89 -2.76 -5.97
CA LEU A 55 -1.12 -1.70 -5.34
C LEU A 55 -1.92 -0.41 -5.29
N ARG A 56 -2.59 -0.07 -6.39
CA ARG A 56 -3.41 1.13 -6.43
C ARG A 56 -4.55 1.08 -5.42
N ASP A 57 -5.20 -0.09 -5.31
CA ASP A 57 -6.27 -0.24 -4.33
C ASP A 57 -5.76 -0.07 -2.92
N TRP A 58 -4.60 -0.61 -2.62
CA TRP A 58 -4.00 -0.42 -1.30
C TRP A 58 -3.71 1.06 -1.05
N GLU A 59 -3.14 1.74 -2.02
CA GLU A 59 -2.74 3.14 -1.83
C GLU A 59 -3.92 4.08 -1.77
N GLN A 60 -5.05 3.67 -2.33
CA GLN A 60 -6.27 4.45 -2.26
C GLN A 60 -7.17 4.06 -1.08
N GLY A 61 -6.78 3.05 -0.33
CA GLY A 61 -7.56 2.63 0.83
C GLY A 61 -8.77 1.81 0.50
N ARG A 62 -8.89 1.31 -0.73
CA ARG A 62 -10.04 0.51 -1.11
C ARG A 62 -9.97 -0.90 -0.58
N THR A 63 -8.78 -1.43 -0.49
CA THR A 63 -8.53 -2.72 0.14
C THR A 63 -7.32 -2.57 1.05
N THR A 64 -7.21 -3.48 1.98
CA THR A 64 -6.11 -3.47 2.93
C THR A 64 -5.24 -4.69 2.69
N PRO A 65 -3.92 -4.53 2.67
CA PRO A 65 -3.05 -5.70 2.53
C PRO A 65 -3.31 -6.68 3.66
N ASP A 66 -3.40 -7.96 3.33
CA ASP A 66 -3.57 -8.98 4.35
C ASP A 66 -2.24 -9.24 5.04
N ALA A 67 -2.23 -10.17 5.99
CA ALA A 67 -1.06 -10.38 6.81
C ALA A 67 0.18 -10.77 6.00
N PRO A 68 0.10 -11.69 5.03
CA PRO A 68 1.28 -11.99 4.22
C PRO A 68 1.75 -10.78 3.42
N ALA A 69 0.81 -10.00 2.89
CA ALA A 69 1.18 -8.82 2.12
C ALA A 69 1.86 -7.78 2.99
N ARG A 70 1.37 -7.61 4.21
CA ARG A 70 2.01 -6.67 5.14
C ARG A 70 3.42 -7.11 5.48
N ALA A 71 3.61 -8.42 5.66
CA ALA A 71 4.94 -8.94 5.92
C ALA A 71 5.87 -8.70 4.74
N TYR A 72 5.35 -8.91 3.53
CA TYR A 72 6.13 -8.67 2.32
C TYR A 72 6.50 -7.19 2.19
N LEU A 73 5.55 -6.31 2.48
CA LEU A 73 5.84 -4.87 2.42
C LEU A 73 6.92 -4.48 3.42
N ARG A 74 6.97 -5.14 4.57
CA ARG A 74 8.02 -4.88 5.53
C ARG A 74 9.38 -5.33 5.01
N VAL A 75 9.42 -6.46 4.32
CA VAL A 75 10.65 -6.91 3.68
C VAL A 75 11.11 -5.91 2.64
N ILE A 76 10.18 -5.42 1.81
CA ILE A 76 10.52 -4.42 0.80
C ILE A 76 11.05 -3.15 1.47
N GLU A 77 10.43 -2.74 2.54
CA GLU A 77 10.87 -1.53 3.22
C GLU A 77 12.28 -1.64 3.74
N ARG A 78 12.63 -2.78 4.30
CA ARG A 78 13.92 -2.96 4.95
C ARG A 78 15.00 -3.50 4.04
N GLU A 79 14.61 -4.35 3.10
CA GLU A 79 15.58 -5.03 2.24
C GLU A 79 15.08 -5.03 0.80
N PRO A 80 14.90 -3.84 0.20
CA PRO A 80 14.34 -3.80 -1.15
C PRO A 80 15.20 -4.51 -2.17
N ASP A 81 16.53 -4.40 -2.06
CA ASP A 81 17.39 -5.05 -3.03
C ASP A 81 17.33 -6.56 -2.90
N ALA A 82 17.22 -7.06 -1.69
CA ALA A 82 17.11 -8.50 -1.47
C ALA A 82 15.83 -9.03 -2.08
N ALA A 83 14.73 -8.30 -1.93
CA ALA A 83 13.46 -8.71 -2.51
C ALA A 83 13.55 -8.73 -4.03
N ILE A 84 14.15 -7.71 -4.63
CA ILE A 84 14.30 -7.65 -6.08
C ILE A 84 15.16 -8.81 -6.55
N ARG A 85 16.27 -9.08 -5.89
CA ARG A 85 17.14 -10.17 -6.29
C ARG A 85 16.44 -11.52 -6.15
N ALA A 86 15.66 -11.69 -5.10
CA ALA A 86 14.97 -12.95 -4.89
C ALA A 86 13.96 -13.21 -6.01
N LEU A 87 13.24 -12.16 -6.42
CA LEU A 87 12.26 -12.32 -7.48
C LEU A 87 12.92 -12.50 -8.83
N ALA A 88 14.03 -11.82 -9.07
CA ALA A 88 14.73 -11.93 -10.34
C ALA A 88 15.38 -13.29 -10.51
N ALA A 89 15.65 -13.98 -9.43
CA ALA A 89 16.31 -15.28 -9.50
C ALA A 89 15.35 -16.41 -9.86
N VAL A 90 14.07 -16.17 -9.91
CA VAL A 90 13.07 -17.19 -10.19
C VAL A 90 12.99 -17.56 -11.66
#